data_0b34d4c6a4238a9e971705ba3dd0e296
#
_entry.id   0b34d4c6a4238a9e971705ba3dd0e296
#
_cell.length_a   1.000
_cell.length_b   1.000
_cell.length_c   1.000
_cell.angle_alpha   90.00
_cell.angle_beta   90.00
_cell.angle_gamma   90.00
#
_symmetry.space_group_name_H-M   'P 1'
#
loop_
_entity.id
_entity.type
_entity.pdbx_description
1 polymer ?
#
loop_
_entity_poly.entity_id
_entity_poly.type
_entity_poly.pdbx_seq_one_letter_code
_entity_poly.pdbx_strand_id
1 'polypeptide(L)'
;MPAQKHTKVLIAGGSIAGLTLANILEQLGVDYLVLEKYGKIALDVGASIGIFPNGFRILDQLGCYDDIKALVEGADAFQNLSMRNEYGKIISEVKDASVNFRKRYVSHIYT
;
A
#
# COMPACT_ATOMS: atom_id res chain seq x y z
N MET A 1 26.20 17.22 27.46
CA MET A 1 25.41 17.75 26.36
C MET A 1 24.65 16.59 25.72
N PRO A 2 23.35 16.69 25.52
CA PRO A 2 22.66 15.62 24.81
C PRO A 2 23.24 15.54 23.40
N ALA A 3 23.52 14.31 22.94
CA ALA A 3 23.99 14.06 21.58
C ALA A 3 22.98 14.63 20.60
N GLN A 4 23.43 15.49 19.70
CA GLN A 4 22.60 16.09 18.67
C GLN A 4 22.14 14.94 17.75
N LYS A 5 20.85 14.65 17.77
CA LYS A 5 20.25 13.60 16.94
C LYS A 5 20.30 14.09 15.48
N HIS A 6 21.23 13.58 14.70
CA HIS A 6 21.32 13.92 13.28
C HIS A 6 20.23 13.17 12.51
N THR A 7 19.17 13.88 12.14
CA THR A 7 18.15 13.35 11.22
C THR A 7 18.72 13.34 9.81
N LYS A 8 18.81 12.16 9.20
CA LYS A 8 19.35 12.00 7.84
C LYS A 8 18.30 12.21 6.75
N VAL A 9 17.04 11.86 7.02
CA VAL A 9 15.95 11.94 6.04
C VAL A 9 14.74 12.68 6.63
N LEU A 10 14.21 13.65 5.89
CA LEU A 10 12.95 14.30 6.19
C LEU A 10 11.89 13.82 5.20
N ILE A 11 10.79 13.29 5.70
CA ILE A 11 9.67 12.82 4.91
C ILE A 11 8.52 13.82 5.06
N ALA A 12 8.14 14.47 3.97
CA ALA A 12 7.02 15.41 3.94
C ALA A 12 5.73 14.68 3.57
N GLY A 13 4.90 14.43 4.57
CA GLY A 13 3.60 13.76 4.47
C GLY A 13 3.60 12.35 5.06
N GLY A 14 2.64 12.10 5.95
CA GLY A 14 2.39 10.83 6.65
C GLY A 14 1.29 9.99 5.99
N SER A 15 1.16 10.01 4.68
CA SER A 15 0.27 9.14 3.91
C SER A 15 0.97 7.84 3.49
N ILE A 16 0.35 7.03 2.64
CA ILE A 16 0.84 5.71 2.24
C ILE A 16 2.31 5.75 1.79
N ALA A 17 2.67 6.66 0.90
CA ALA A 17 4.04 6.75 0.39
C ALA A 17 5.05 7.13 1.49
N GLY A 18 4.72 8.14 2.31
CA GLY A 18 5.59 8.60 3.39
C GLY A 18 5.76 7.55 4.48
N LEU A 19 4.67 6.88 4.89
CA LEU A 19 4.74 5.83 5.91
C LEU A 19 5.44 4.56 5.38
N THR A 20 5.26 4.22 4.11
CA THR A 20 6.01 3.12 3.48
C THR A 20 7.51 3.41 3.49
N LEU A 21 7.91 4.62 3.10
CA LEU A 21 9.31 5.04 3.16
C LEU A 21 9.85 5.03 4.59
N ALA A 22 9.08 5.53 5.56
CA ALA A 22 9.46 5.51 6.97
C ALA A 22 9.75 4.09 7.47
N ASN A 23 8.86 3.13 7.16
CA ASN A 23 9.06 1.72 7.52
C ASN A 23 10.31 1.11 6.86
N ILE A 24 10.60 1.45 5.60
CA ILE A 24 11.82 1.01 4.91
C ILE A 24 13.06 1.56 5.61
N LEU A 25 13.06 2.86 5.94
CA LEU A 25 14.18 3.50 6.62
C LEU A 25 14.42 2.94 8.03
N GLU A 26 13.33 2.63 8.74
CA GLU A 26 13.39 1.96 10.05
C GLU A 26 14.11 0.61 9.96
N GLN A 27 13.71 -0.24 8.99
CA GLN A 27 14.36 -1.53 8.77
C GLN A 27 15.84 -1.41 8.36
N LEU A 28 16.19 -0.33 7.67
CA LEU A 28 17.58 -0.05 7.27
C LEU A 28 18.40 0.65 8.35
N GLY A 29 17.83 0.97 9.50
CA GLY A 29 18.49 1.70 10.57
C GLY A 29 18.89 3.13 10.19
N VAL A 30 18.17 3.75 9.27
CA VAL A 30 18.41 5.13 8.81
C VAL A 30 17.52 6.10 9.59
N ASP A 31 18.12 7.09 10.23
CA ASP A 31 17.38 8.12 10.96
C ASP A 31 16.46 8.93 10.04
N TYR A 32 15.22 9.09 10.43
CA TYR A 32 14.24 9.88 9.69
C TYR A 32 13.30 10.66 10.59
N LEU A 33 12.61 11.63 10.01
CA LEU A 33 11.53 12.38 10.64
C LEU A 33 10.39 12.53 9.64
N VAL A 34 9.17 12.16 10.05
CA VAL A 34 7.95 12.37 9.24
C VAL A 34 7.31 13.68 9.68
N LEU A 35 7.09 14.58 8.74
CA LEU A 35 6.36 15.83 8.92
C LEU A 35 4.98 15.66 8.30
N GLU A 36 3.93 15.68 9.13
CA GLU A 36 2.54 15.57 8.69
C GLU A 36 1.81 16.91 8.95
N LYS A 37 1.09 17.35 7.92
CA LYS A 37 0.30 18.59 7.96
C LYS A 37 -0.88 18.51 8.93
N TYR A 38 -1.50 17.33 9.02
CA TYR A 38 -2.67 17.11 9.85
C TYR A 38 -2.27 16.64 11.25
N GLY A 39 -3.07 16.93 12.25
CA GLY A 39 -2.83 16.54 13.64
C GLY A 39 -3.00 15.03 13.91
N LYS A 40 -3.41 14.26 12.90
CA LYS A 40 -3.64 12.82 12.99
C LYS A 40 -3.16 12.13 11.71
N ILE A 41 -2.42 11.04 11.84
CA ILE A 41 -2.09 10.12 10.75
C ILE A 41 -3.31 9.26 10.44
N ALA A 42 -3.47 8.83 9.19
CA ALA A 42 -4.58 8.01 8.72
C ALA A 42 -5.97 8.66 8.96
N LEU A 43 -6.14 9.86 8.44
CA LEU A 43 -7.45 10.50 8.37
C LEU A 43 -8.37 9.71 7.42
N ASP A 44 -9.65 9.59 7.81
CA ASP A 44 -10.71 8.99 6.97
C ASP A 44 -11.13 9.97 5.86
N VAL A 45 -10.15 10.48 5.11
CA VAL A 45 -10.35 11.40 3.99
C VAL A 45 -9.60 10.92 2.77
N GLY A 46 -10.18 11.12 1.61
CA GLY A 46 -9.56 10.75 0.33
C GLY A 46 -10.34 9.68 -0.43
N ALA A 47 -9.66 9.01 -1.34
CA ALA A 47 -10.22 7.98 -2.19
C ALA A 47 -9.90 6.57 -1.68
N SER A 48 -10.73 5.60 -2.05
CA SER A 48 -10.41 4.20 -1.87
C SER A 48 -9.17 3.81 -2.66
N ILE A 49 -8.34 2.95 -2.09
CA ILE A 49 -7.10 2.50 -2.71
C ILE A 49 -7.16 0.98 -2.91
N GLY A 50 -6.98 0.56 -4.17
CA GLY A 50 -6.78 -0.83 -4.51
C GLY A 50 -5.30 -1.18 -4.45
N ILE A 51 -4.93 -2.15 -3.63
CA ILE A 51 -3.55 -2.65 -3.57
C ILE A 51 -3.44 -3.87 -4.47
N PHE A 52 -2.60 -3.77 -5.50
CA PHE A 52 -2.32 -4.85 -6.43
C PHE A 52 -1.16 -5.74 -5.92
N PRO A 53 -0.93 -6.92 -6.51
CA PRO A 53 0.10 -7.87 -6.06
C PRO A 53 1.51 -7.27 -5.92
N ASN A 54 1.89 -6.34 -6.79
CA ASN A 54 3.17 -5.63 -6.70
C ASN A 54 3.28 -4.76 -5.43
N GLY A 55 2.19 -4.10 -5.04
CA GLY A 55 2.12 -3.34 -3.80
C GLY A 55 2.14 -4.25 -2.56
N PHE A 56 1.41 -5.35 -2.60
CA PHE A 56 1.42 -6.33 -1.51
C PHE A 56 2.80 -6.93 -1.25
N ARG A 57 3.61 -7.17 -2.28
CA ARG A 57 5.01 -7.63 -2.09
C ARG A 57 5.86 -6.66 -1.26
N ILE A 58 5.66 -5.37 -1.44
CA ILE A 58 6.38 -4.35 -0.67
C ILE A 58 5.89 -4.37 0.78
N LEU A 59 4.56 -4.42 0.99
CA LEU A 59 3.96 -4.46 2.33
C LEU A 59 4.32 -5.74 3.08
N ASP A 60 4.46 -6.87 2.37
CA ASP A 60 4.91 -8.14 2.93
C ASP A 60 6.37 -8.04 3.42
N GLN A 61 7.26 -7.49 2.60
CA GLN A 61 8.65 -7.23 3.00
C GLN A 61 8.77 -6.28 4.21
N LEU A 62 7.79 -5.41 4.40
CA LEU A 62 7.70 -4.51 5.55
C LEU A 62 7.02 -5.15 6.77
N GLY A 63 6.54 -6.39 6.66
CA GLY A 63 5.83 -7.10 7.73
C GLY A 63 4.40 -6.61 7.96
N CYS A 64 3.81 -5.87 7.02
CA CYS A 64 2.45 -5.30 7.15
C CYS A 64 1.37 -6.15 6.45
N TYR A 65 1.73 -7.21 5.75
CA TYR A 65 0.80 -7.98 4.91
C TYR A 65 -0.33 -8.63 5.70
N ASP A 66 0.01 -9.34 6.77
CA ASP A 66 -0.98 -10.10 7.55
C ASP A 66 -1.98 -9.18 8.25
N ASP A 67 -1.53 -8.05 8.78
CA ASP A 67 -2.39 -7.04 9.41
C ASP A 67 -3.37 -6.44 8.39
N ILE A 68 -2.88 -6.09 7.20
CA ILE A 68 -3.72 -5.55 6.13
C ILE A 68 -4.70 -6.61 5.64
N LYS A 69 -4.27 -7.85 5.47
CA LYS A 69 -5.13 -8.97 5.09
C LYS A 69 -6.26 -9.18 6.07
N ALA A 70 -5.98 -9.14 7.37
CA ALA A 70 -7.00 -9.29 8.41
C ALA A 70 -8.05 -8.17 8.37
N LEU A 71 -7.65 -6.93 8.05
CA LEU A 71 -8.56 -5.78 7.91
C LEU A 71 -9.49 -5.88 6.69
N VAL A 72 -9.07 -6.55 5.61
CA VAL A 72 -9.83 -6.67 4.35
C VAL A 72 -10.43 -8.06 4.15
N GLU A 73 -10.33 -8.94 5.13
CA GLU A 73 -10.88 -10.29 5.05
C GLU A 73 -12.40 -10.23 4.85
N GLY A 74 -12.89 -10.89 3.79
CA GLY A 74 -14.31 -10.84 3.39
C GLY A 74 -14.69 -9.65 2.52
N ALA A 75 -13.83 -8.67 2.30
CA ALA A 75 -14.08 -7.59 1.36
C ALA A 75 -13.60 -7.98 -0.05
N ASP A 76 -14.52 -8.31 -0.94
CA ASP A 76 -14.23 -8.39 -2.37
C ASP A 76 -14.26 -6.98 -2.96
N ALA A 77 -13.08 -6.37 -3.05
CA ALA A 77 -12.94 -4.97 -3.47
C ALA A 77 -13.48 -4.72 -4.89
N PHE A 78 -13.36 -5.70 -5.77
CA PHE A 78 -13.94 -5.65 -7.12
C PHE A 78 -14.02 -7.07 -7.72
N GLN A 79 -15.17 -7.35 -8.35
CA GLN A 79 -15.40 -8.63 -9.02
C GLN A 79 -14.85 -8.61 -10.43
N ASN A 80 -15.16 -7.55 -11.19
CA ASN A 80 -14.79 -7.41 -12.59
C ASN A 80 -14.01 -6.12 -12.82
N LEU A 81 -13.00 -6.22 -13.67
CA LEU A 81 -12.27 -5.08 -14.18
C LEU A 81 -12.53 -4.96 -15.68
N SER A 82 -13.13 -3.86 -16.13
CA SER A 82 -13.43 -3.65 -17.54
C SER A 82 -12.79 -2.38 -18.09
N MET A 83 -12.19 -2.50 -19.27
CA MET A 83 -11.80 -1.35 -20.10
C MET A 83 -12.92 -1.02 -21.08
N ARG A 84 -13.25 0.26 -21.19
CA ARG A 84 -14.28 0.75 -22.11
C ARG A 84 -13.72 1.82 -23.02
N ASN A 85 -14.25 1.92 -24.25
CA ASN A 85 -13.95 3.03 -25.15
C ASN A 85 -14.77 4.28 -24.79
N GLU A 86 -14.59 5.36 -25.56
CA GLU A 86 -15.30 6.64 -25.40
C GLU A 86 -16.82 6.53 -25.55
N TYR A 87 -17.33 5.47 -26.17
CA TYR A 87 -18.76 5.19 -26.33
C TYR A 87 -19.32 4.25 -25.25
N GLY A 88 -18.52 3.91 -24.23
CA GLY A 88 -18.92 3.01 -23.14
C GLY A 88 -18.90 1.52 -23.50
N LYS A 89 -18.48 1.14 -24.71
CA LYS A 89 -18.38 -0.28 -25.12
C LYS A 89 -17.20 -0.94 -24.47
N ILE A 90 -17.42 -2.14 -23.91
CA ILE A 90 -16.35 -2.95 -23.29
C ILE A 90 -15.37 -3.39 -24.40
N ILE A 91 -14.09 -3.04 -24.22
CA ILE A 91 -12.98 -3.48 -25.08
C ILE A 91 -12.35 -4.75 -24.49
N SER A 92 -12.19 -4.79 -23.17
CA SER A 92 -11.60 -5.90 -22.44
C SER A 92 -12.24 -6.04 -21.07
N GLU A 93 -12.40 -7.25 -20.59
CA GLU A 93 -12.93 -7.54 -19.27
C GLU A 93 -12.14 -8.68 -18.60
N VAL A 94 -11.79 -8.48 -17.33
CA VAL A 94 -11.24 -9.52 -16.46
C VAL A 94 -12.30 -9.83 -15.41
N LYS A 95 -12.87 -11.03 -15.46
CA LYS A 95 -13.82 -11.53 -14.46
C LYS A 95 -13.07 -12.08 -13.27
N ASP A 96 -13.71 -12.05 -12.10
CA ASP A 96 -13.15 -12.53 -10.84
C ASP A 96 -11.73 -11.95 -10.57
N ALA A 97 -11.57 -10.66 -10.89
CA ALA A 97 -10.27 -10.01 -10.88
C ALA A 97 -9.58 -10.08 -9.51
N SER A 98 -10.32 -9.84 -8.40
CA SER A 98 -9.76 -9.95 -7.04
C SER A 98 -9.25 -11.35 -6.72
N VAL A 99 -10.00 -12.39 -7.11
CA VAL A 99 -9.61 -13.79 -6.91
C VAL A 99 -8.36 -14.13 -7.73
N ASN A 100 -8.31 -13.69 -8.98
CA ASN A 100 -7.17 -13.93 -9.86
C ASN A 100 -5.90 -13.20 -9.38
N PHE A 101 -6.03 -11.99 -8.86
CA PHE A 101 -4.91 -11.25 -8.28
C PHE A 101 -4.39 -11.90 -7.00
N ARG A 102 -5.29 -12.35 -6.10
CA ARG A 102 -4.88 -13.10 -4.89
C ARG A 102 -4.13 -14.38 -5.24
N LYS A 103 -4.62 -15.17 -6.17
CA LYS A 103 -3.94 -16.41 -6.61
C LYS A 103 -2.53 -16.11 -7.15
N ARG A 104 -2.38 -15.09 -7.97
CA ARG A 104 -1.07 -14.69 -8.52
C ARG A 104 -0.10 -14.21 -7.43
N TYR A 105 -0.60 -13.48 -6.45
CA TYR A 105 0.24 -13.01 -5.35
C TYR A 105 0.76 -14.19 -4.51
N VAL A 106 -0.13 -15.06 -4.06
CA VAL A 106 0.22 -16.24 -3.24
C VAL A 106 1.20 -17.16 -3.98
N SER A 107 1.02 -17.39 -5.28
CA SER A 107 1.93 -18.24 -6.06
C SER A 107 3.36 -17.69 -6.18
N HIS A 108 3.58 -16.40 -5.92
CA HIS A 108 4.89 -15.76 -6.00
C HIS A 108 5.62 -15.65 -4.66
N ILE A 109 4.92 -15.84 -3.54
CA ILE A 109 5.53 -15.86 -2.20
C ILE A 109 6.19 -17.20 -1.90
N TYR A 110 5.68 -18.30 -2.47
CA TYR A 110 6.12 -19.65 -2.19
C TYR A 110 7.04 -20.24 -3.28
N THR A 111 7.55 -19.45 -4.19
CA THR A 111 8.57 -19.81 -5.17
C THR A 111 9.87 -19.09 -4.90
#